data_a4a224047655fc0b4bbe3d44773120e0
#
_entry.id   a4a224047655fc0b4bbe3d44773120e0
#
_cell.length_a   1.000
_cell.length_b   1.000
_cell.length_c   1.000
_cell.angle_alpha   90.00
_cell.angle_beta   90.00
_cell.angle_gamma   90.00
#
_symmetry.space_group_name_H-M   'P 1'
#
loop_
_entity.id
_entity.type
_entity.pdbx_description
1 polymer ?
#
loop_
_entity_poly.entity_id
_entity_poly.type
_entity_poly.pdbx_seq_one_letter_code
_entity_poly.pdbx_strand_id
1 'polypeptide(L)'
;MAKSFDQRVQQHDLTVAVIGLGYVGLPLAVSFAEAGFVALGFDVHSGVVANLNKSVSHIADVPSERIAQVAQAKRFSATTNPKDLSSADVIFICVPTPFDKTQTPDLSYIQSATETVTSVLSNEMLIILQSTTYPGTTTEFVKPILEKNGLQAGKDFYLAFSPERVDPGNETWHVRNTPKVVGGFTSECVRRSALLLASLMENPNLVHSVGSPAVAEMAKLLENTYRAVNIALVNELAQMCHKMDIDVWEVIDAAATKPFGFQPFYPGIGPGGHCIPVDPHYLAWKAREYEFQLRFVELAADVNTQMAEYAVSRLQDLLNVESKPLRGSNILCFGAAFKPGVSDVRNSRAIRIMEMLAERGATVAYSDPLVDELTISDTVLRSVSVEQINQTNWDAAMVLVNAKDLPLEQLSAKGIPIFDAVNAGGPPSGSRTRL
;
A
#
# COMPACT_ATOMS: atom_id res chain seq x y z
N MET A 1 40.93 14.92 12.56
CA MET A 1 40.19 15.09 11.30
C MET A 1 38.76 14.65 11.50
N ALA A 2 37.78 15.36 10.97
CA ALA A 2 36.40 14.90 11.00
C ALA A 2 36.29 13.57 10.21
N LYS A 3 35.48 12.63 10.71
CA LYS A 3 35.25 11.36 10.01
C LYS A 3 34.56 11.61 8.67
N SER A 4 34.93 10.86 7.63
CA SER A 4 34.22 10.89 6.35
C SER A 4 32.80 10.31 6.48
N PHE A 5 31.90 10.62 5.53
CA PHE A 5 30.58 10.04 5.47
C PHE A 5 30.62 8.50 5.52
N ASP A 6 31.53 7.89 4.76
CA ASP A 6 31.70 6.44 4.68
C ASP A 6 32.09 5.82 6.04
N GLN A 7 33.02 6.46 6.74
CA GLN A 7 33.42 6.03 8.09
C GLN A 7 32.27 6.12 9.08
N ARG A 8 31.47 7.18 8.98
CA ARG A 8 30.29 7.39 9.84
C ARG A 8 29.20 6.35 9.58
N VAL A 9 28.95 6.00 8.29
CA VAL A 9 28.04 4.90 7.93
C VAL A 9 28.52 3.58 8.51
N GLN A 10 29.81 3.22 8.33
CA GLN A 10 30.38 1.97 8.82
C GLN A 10 30.36 1.86 10.35
N GLN A 11 30.47 2.98 11.05
CA GLN A 11 30.46 3.03 12.52
C GLN A 11 29.05 3.26 13.09
N HIS A 12 28.03 3.35 12.25
CA HIS A 12 26.65 3.72 12.59
C HIS A 12 26.58 5.05 13.39
N ASP A 13 27.46 5.99 13.04
CA ASP A 13 27.64 7.29 13.70
C ASP A 13 26.96 8.41 12.89
N LEU A 14 25.76 8.12 12.40
CA LEU A 14 24.85 9.05 11.73
C LEU A 14 23.53 9.12 12.47
N THR A 15 22.93 10.30 12.47
CA THR A 15 21.54 10.51 12.86
C THR A 15 20.67 10.46 11.60
N VAL A 16 19.76 9.50 11.53
CA VAL A 16 18.81 9.33 10.43
C VAL A 16 17.44 9.81 10.88
N ALA A 17 16.96 10.90 10.30
CA ALA A 17 15.60 11.36 10.54
C ALA A 17 14.62 10.82 9.49
N VAL A 18 13.37 10.57 9.90
CA VAL A 18 12.29 10.14 9.03
C VAL A 18 11.06 11.02 9.26
N ILE A 19 10.63 11.73 8.21
CA ILE A 19 9.44 12.59 8.22
C ILE A 19 8.23 11.79 7.73
N GLY A 20 7.19 11.72 8.58
CA GLY A 20 6.01 10.88 8.37
C GLY A 20 6.21 9.48 8.95
N LEU A 21 5.53 9.19 10.06
CA LEU A 21 5.66 7.94 10.82
C LEU A 21 4.47 6.99 10.58
N GLY A 22 4.02 6.91 9.33
CA GLY A 22 3.00 5.97 8.87
C GLY A 22 3.57 4.59 8.52
N TYR A 23 2.84 3.86 7.66
CA TYR A 23 3.15 2.50 7.22
C TYR A 23 4.50 2.32 6.50
N VAL A 24 5.09 3.40 5.99
CA VAL A 24 6.42 3.39 5.36
C VAL A 24 7.49 3.91 6.31
N GLY A 25 7.26 5.07 6.92
CA GLY A 25 8.31 5.75 7.67
C GLY A 25 8.60 5.14 9.03
N LEU A 26 7.60 4.66 9.78
CA LEU A 26 7.84 4.04 11.08
C LEU A 26 8.66 2.74 10.96
N PRO A 27 8.32 1.78 10.07
CA PRO A 27 9.15 0.60 9.84
C PRO A 27 10.59 0.95 9.43
N LEU A 28 10.77 1.97 8.61
CA LEU A 28 12.10 2.42 8.18
C LEU A 28 12.90 2.99 9.36
N ALA A 29 12.31 3.90 10.15
CA ALA A 29 12.98 4.51 11.31
C ALA A 29 13.41 3.45 12.35
N VAL A 30 12.51 2.51 12.66
CA VAL A 30 12.80 1.41 13.59
C VAL A 30 13.90 0.50 13.03
N SER A 31 13.86 0.20 11.72
CA SER A 31 14.90 -0.63 11.08
C SER A 31 16.30 0.02 11.14
N PHE A 32 16.41 1.34 10.95
CA PHE A 32 17.68 2.07 11.16
C PHE A 32 18.14 2.02 12.61
N ALA A 33 17.21 2.19 13.56
CA ALA A 33 17.53 2.09 14.99
C ALA A 33 18.02 0.68 15.38
N GLU A 34 17.40 -0.38 14.87
CA GLU A 34 17.81 -1.78 15.05
C GLU A 34 19.17 -2.08 14.40
N ALA A 35 19.48 -1.44 13.27
CA ALA A 35 20.79 -1.52 12.63
C ALA A 35 21.89 -0.75 13.41
N GLY A 36 21.54 -0.01 14.47
CA GLY A 36 22.48 0.67 15.36
C GLY A 36 22.64 2.16 15.11
N PHE A 37 21.95 2.75 14.16
CA PHE A 37 21.92 4.20 13.96
C PHE A 37 21.06 4.91 15.02
N VAL A 38 21.26 6.21 15.18
CA VAL A 38 20.31 7.06 15.90
C VAL A 38 19.20 7.43 14.92
N ALA A 39 17.97 7.00 15.18
CA ALA A 39 16.80 7.31 14.36
C ALA A 39 15.91 8.33 15.07
N LEU A 40 15.57 9.41 14.38
CA LEU A 40 14.67 10.46 14.83
C LEU A 40 13.41 10.46 13.95
N GLY A 41 12.28 10.09 14.52
CA GLY A 41 10.98 10.20 13.82
C GLY A 41 10.41 11.61 13.96
N PHE A 42 9.89 12.16 12.87
CA PHE A 42 9.11 13.39 12.89
C PHE A 42 7.72 13.15 12.33
N ASP A 43 6.70 13.58 13.07
CA ASP A 43 5.30 13.56 12.59
C ASP A 43 4.57 14.81 13.09
N VAL A 44 3.64 15.32 12.29
CA VAL A 44 2.81 16.49 12.67
C VAL A 44 1.73 16.12 13.68
N HIS A 45 1.38 14.84 13.81
CA HIS A 45 0.36 14.34 14.73
C HIS A 45 0.95 14.10 16.12
N SER A 46 0.69 15.02 17.04
CA SER A 46 1.20 14.93 18.43
C SER A 46 0.79 13.65 19.16
N GLY A 47 -0.40 13.10 18.87
CA GLY A 47 -0.86 11.83 19.43
C GLY A 47 -0.01 10.63 19.00
N VAL A 48 0.37 10.59 17.72
CA VAL A 48 1.28 9.55 17.18
C VAL A 48 2.63 9.62 17.88
N VAL A 49 3.23 10.82 17.92
CA VAL A 49 4.52 11.06 18.57
C VAL A 49 4.49 10.69 20.05
N ALA A 50 3.43 11.11 20.77
CA ALA A 50 3.29 10.80 22.20
C ALA A 50 3.17 9.30 22.47
N ASN A 51 2.46 8.55 21.61
CA ASN A 51 2.33 7.10 21.71
C ASN A 51 3.66 6.40 21.43
N LEU A 52 4.34 6.78 20.35
CA LEU A 52 5.65 6.19 19.98
C LEU A 52 6.70 6.41 21.07
N ASN A 53 6.74 7.59 21.69
CA ASN A 53 7.64 7.86 22.83
C ASN A 53 7.27 7.08 24.11
N LYS A 54 6.04 6.52 24.17
CA LYS A 54 5.63 5.53 25.19
C LYS A 54 5.81 4.11 24.71
N SER A 55 6.45 3.90 23.58
CA SER A 55 6.63 2.60 22.91
C SER A 55 5.31 1.93 22.52
N VAL A 56 4.28 2.70 22.18
CA VAL A 56 3.00 2.19 21.69
C VAL A 56 2.93 2.40 20.17
N SER A 57 2.89 1.30 19.43
CA SER A 57 2.77 1.32 17.97
C SER A 57 1.32 1.49 17.51
N HIS A 58 1.16 2.16 16.38
CA HIS A 58 -0.10 2.25 15.63
C HIS A 58 -0.01 1.51 14.28
N ILE A 59 1.11 0.83 14.01
CA ILE A 59 1.36 0.07 12.79
C ILE A 59 1.56 -1.39 13.15
N ALA A 60 0.72 -2.28 12.60
CA ALA A 60 0.76 -3.71 12.91
C ALA A 60 2.11 -4.37 12.58
N ASP A 61 2.74 -3.96 11.46
CA ASP A 61 4.04 -4.48 11.02
C ASP A 61 5.22 -4.07 11.92
N VAL A 62 4.99 -3.14 12.86
CA VAL A 62 5.96 -2.72 13.86
C VAL A 62 5.37 -2.92 15.25
N PRO A 63 5.47 -4.11 15.85
CA PRO A 63 5.01 -4.36 17.22
C PRO A 63 5.62 -3.40 18.24
N SER A 64 4.87 -3.07 19.28
CA SER A 64 5.29 -2.14 20.34
C SER A 64 6.59 -2.57 21.03
N GLU A 65 6.83 -3.86 21.10
CA GLU A 65 8.05 -4.46 21.67
C GLU A 65 9.31 -4.05 20.90
N ARG A 66 9.23 -3.97 19.55
CA ARG A 66 10.36 -3.50 18.73
C ARG A 66 10.69 -2.04 19.03
N ILE A 67 9.65 -1.19 19.15
CA ILE A 67 9.84 0.22 19.50
C ILE A 67 10.45 0.35 20.90
N ALA A 68 9.95 -0.43 21.88
CA ALA A 68 10.47 -0.43 23.23
C ALA A 68 11.96 -0.80 23.29
N GLN A 69 12.40 -1.80 22.54
CA GLN A 69 13.80 -2.23 22.47
C GLN A 69 14.73 -1.12 21.96
N VAL A 70 14.37 -0.48 20.85
CA VAL A 70 15.20 0.59 20.26
C VAL A 70 15.15 1.89 21.07
N ALA A 71 14.03 2.19 21.75
CA ALA A 71 13.90 3.32 22.65
C ALA A 71 14.75 3.11 23.94
N GLN A 72 14.72 1.91 24.52
CA GLN A 72 15.55 1.56 25.68
C GLN A 72 17.05 1.63 25.34
N ALA A 73 17.44 1.25 24.14
CA ALA A 73 18.80 1.38 23.62
C ALA A 73 19.18 2.85 23.29
N LYS A 74 18.26 3.81 23.48
CA LYS A 74 18.41 5.23 23.11
C LYS A 74 18.74 5.44 21.63
N ARG A 75 18.21 4.56 20.78
CA ARG A 75 18.40 4.60 19.33
C ARG A 75 17.19 5.16 18.57
N PHE A 76 16.04 5.28 19.22
CA PHE A 76 14.82 5.83 18.60
C PHE A 76 14.15 6.84 19.52
N SER A 77 13.72 7.95 18.93
CA SER A 77 12.82 8.94 19.54
C SER A 77 11.94 9.56 18.48
N ALA A 78 10.81 10.13 18.87
CA ALA A 78 9.89 10.84 17.96
C ALA A 78 9.65 12.28 18.45
N THR A 79 9.46 13.22 17.51
CA THR A 79 9.24 14.64 17.79
C THR A 79 8.21 15.26 16.85
N THR A 80 7.53 16.30 17.31
CA THR A 80 6.73 17.21 16.48
C THR A 80 7.45 18.54 16.22
N ASN A 81 8.63 18.74 16.79
CA ASN A 81 9.38 19.98 16.67
C ASN A 81 10.34 19.93 15.46
N PRO A 82 10.12 20.71 14.40
CA PRO A 82 10.98 20.71 13.23
C PRO A 82 12.45 21.01 13.52
N LYS A 83 12.73 21.81 14.57
CA LYS A 83 14.10 22.20 14.93
C LYS A 83 14.97 21.01 15.34
N ASP A 84 14.38 19.96 15.86
CA ASP A 84 15.11 18.76 16.27
C ASP A 84 15.76 18.06 15.07
N LEU A 85 15.19 18.22 13.87
CA LEU A 85 15.73 17.71 12.61
C LEU A 85 17.10 18.31 12.25
N SER A 86 17.49 19.46 12.82
CA SER A 86 18.82 20.06 12.61
C SER A 86 19.98 19.17 13.05
N SER A 87 19.71 18.20 13.90
CA SER A 87 20.72 17.21 14.35
C SER A 87 20.91 16.04 13.37
N ALA A 88 20.07 15.93 12.34
CA ALA A 88 20.10 14.83 11.40
C ALA A 88 21.19 15.00 10.35
N ASP A 89 21.88 13.90 10.02
CA ASP A 89 22.80 13.82 8.87
C ASP A 89 22.07 13.37 7.60
N VAL A 90 21.01 12.59 7.79
CA VAL A 90 20.17 12.06 6.71
C VAL A 90 18.71 12.29 7.05
N ILE A 91 17.92 12.74 6.08
CA ILE A 91 16.47 12.90 6.25
C ILE A 91 15.73 12.14 5.14
N PHE A 92 14.86 11.20 5.54
CA PHE A 92 13.91 10.56 4.64
C PHE A 92 12.57 11.29 4.69
N ILE A 93 11.94 11.50 3.52
CA ILE A 93 10.59 12.05 3.40
C ILE A 93 9.66 10.91 3.02
N CYS A 94 8.78 10.51 3.96
CA CYS A 94 7.87 9.36 3.88
C CYS A 94 6.42 9.80 4.13
N VAL A 95 6.00 10.93 3.58
CA VAL A 95 4.67 11.49 3.76
C VAL A 95 3.67 10.92 2.75
N PRO A 96 2.34 10.96 3.06
CA PRO A 96 1.31 10.53 2.12
C PRO A 96 1.31 11.35 0.83
N THR A 97 0.84 10.72 -0.24
CA THR A 97 0.69 11.32 -1.57
C THR A 97 -0.70 10.96 -2.12
N PRO A 98 -1.78 11.57 -1.61
CA PRO A 98 -3.12 11.25 -2.06
C PRO A 98 -3.43 11.89 -3.42
N PHE A 99 -4.54 11.43 -4.02
CA PHE A 99 -5.18 12.09 -5.15
C PHE A 99 -6.40 12.88 -4.67
N ASP A 100 -6.67 13.98 -5.34
CA ASP A 100 -7.94 14.67 -5.19
C ASP A 100 -9.07 13.92 -5.97
N LYS A 101 -10.30 14.43 -5.85
CA LYS A 101 -11.48 13.85 -6.52
C LYS A 101 -11.38 13.91 -8.05
N THR A 102 -10.51 14.74 -8.60
CA THR A 102 -10.28 14.92 -10.04
C THR A 102 -9.11 14.09 -10.56
N GLN A 103 -8.57 13.19 -9.72
CA GLN A 103 -7.40 12.37 -10.03
C GLN A 103 -6.15 13.21 -10.34
N THR A 104 -6.00 14.34 -9.63
CA THR A 104 -4.80 15.18 -9.66
C THR A 104 -3.93 14.85 -8.43
N PRO A 105 -2.59 14.67 -8.61
CA PRO A 105 -1.68 14.43 -7.49
C PRO A 105 -1.70 15.56 -6.48
N ASP A 106 -1.93 15.25 -5.20
CA ASP A 106 -1.78 16.23 -4.12
C ASP A 106 -0.36 16.15 -3.54
N LEU A 107 0.47 17.09 -3.91
CA LEU A 107 1.85 17.22 -3.43
C LEU A 107 1.98 18.10 -2.18
N SER A 108 0.89 18.57 -1.59
CA SER A 108 0.92 19.49 -0.44
C SER A 108 1.69 18.92 0.76
N TYR A 109 1.58 17.62 1.02
CA TYR A 109 2.33 16.93 2.08
C TYR A 109 3.84 16.90 1.78
N ILE A 110 4.24 16.62 0.53
CA ILE A 110 5.64 16.65 0.12
C ILE A 110 6.17 18.08 0.20
N GLN A 111 5.40 19.07 -0.24
CA GLN A 111 5.77 20.46 -0.15
C GLN A 111 6.04 20.87 1.30
N SER A 112 5.10 20.62 2.20
CA SER A 112 5.22 20.95 3.61
C SER A 112 6.41 20.25 4.29
N ALA A 113 6.61 18.95 4.00
CA ALA A 113 7.76 18.19 4.50
C ALA A 113 9.08 18.77 3.95
N THR A 114 9.13 19.11 2.66
CA THR A 114 10.32 19.69 2.02
C THR A 114 10.63 21.08 2.58
N GLU A 115 9.62 21.92 2.81
CA GLU A 115 9.78 23.23 3.46
C GLU A 115 10.29 23.08 4.90
N THR A 116 9.81 22.08 5.63
CA THR A 116 10.32 21.72 6.95
C THR A 116 11.79 21.36 6.89
N VAL A 117 12.21 20.50 5.95
CA VAL A 117 13.62 20.16 5.72
C VAL A 117 14.43 21.40 5.37
N THR A 118 13.92 22.26 4.47
CA THR A 118 14.62 23.48 4.04
C THR A 118 14.97 24.40 5.21
N SER A 119 14.09 24.45 6.23
CA SER A 119 14.30 25.29 7.42
C SER A 119 15.47 24.84 8.31
N VAL A 120 15.91 23.57 8.19
CA VAL A 120 17.00 22.98 8.98
C VAL A 120 18.15 22.47 8.13
N LEU A 121 18.03 22.59 6.79
CA LEU A 121 19.01 22.07 5.83
C LEU A 121 20.37 22.72 6.04
N SER A 122 21.39 21.90 6.16
CA SER A 122 22.79 22.31 6.31
C SER A 122 23.69 21.57 5.32
N ASN A 123 24.96 22.01 5.25
CA ASN A 123 25.97 21.38 4.41
C ASN A 123 26.14 19.90 4.75
N GLU A 124 26.40 19.09 3.73
CA GLU A 124 26.66 17.64 3.80
C GLU A 124 25.44 16.78 4.14
N MET A 125 24.27 17.36 4.45
CA MET A 125 23.03 16.56 4.67
C MET A 125 22.66 15.75 3.42
N LEU A 126 22.17 14.52 3.65
CA LEU A 126 21.60 13.66 2.61
C LEU A 126 20.08 13.64 2.75
N ILE A 127 19.36 14.06 1.72
CA ILE A 127 17.91 14.06 1.66
C ILE A 127 17.46 12.97 0.69
N ILE A 128 16.58 12.06 1.16
CA ILE A 128 16.02 10.97 0.35
C ILE A 128 14.52 11.09 0.34
N LEU A 129 13.95 11.39 -0.83
CA LEU A 129 12.50 11.26 -1.04
C LEU A 129 12.16 9.78 -1.18
N GLN A 130 11.19 9.32 -0.39
CA GLN A 130 10.70 7.93 -0.43
C GLN A 130 9.20 7.87 -0.78
N SER A 131 8.48 8.98 -0.60
CA SER A 131 7.08 9.09 -1.01
C SER A 131 6.92 8.82 -2.50
N THR A 132 6.00 7.93 -2.88
CA THR A 132 5.72 7.59 -4.29
C THR A 132 5.01 8.75 -4.98
N THR A 133 5.52 9.17 -6.13
CA THR A 133 4.99 10.25 -6.96
C THR A 133 5.31 9.99 -8.43
N TYR A 134 5.03 10.96 -9.31
CA TYR A 134 5.38 10.89 -10.73
C TYR A 134 6.88 11.14 -10.98
N PRO A 135 7.44 10.60 -12.08
CA PRO A 135 8.84 10.81 -12.45
C PRO A 135 9.15 12.29 -12.64
N GLY A 136 10.26 12.73 -12.05
CA GLY A 136 10.70 14.14 -12.05
C GLY A 136 10.39 14.87 -10.73
N THR A 137 9.55 14.35 -9.84
CA THR A 137 9.16 15.03 -8.60
C THR A 137 10.38 15.42 -7.76
N THR A 138 11.37 14.55 -7.62
CA THR A 138 12.58 14.85 -6.82
C THR A 138 13.35 16.05 -7.39
N THR A 139 13.48 16.13 -8.71
CA THR A 139 14.31 17.16 -9.37
C THR A 139 13.55 18.41 -9.75
N GLU A 140 12.28 18.29 -10.15
CA GLU A 140 11.47 19.39 -10.65
C GLU A 140 10.69 20.10 -9.54
N PHE A 141 10.32 19.38 -8.48
CA PHE A 141 9.49 19.89 -7.38
C PHE A 141 10.27 20.01 -6.05
N VAL A 142 10.88 18.93 -5.54
CA VAL A 142 11.55 18.92 -4.24
C VAL A 142 12.84 19.73 -4.25
N LYS A 143 13.71 19.52 -5.25
CA LYS A 143 14.99 20.23 -5.37
C LYS A 143 14.86 21.76 -5.33
N PRO A 144 13.97 22.40 -6.13
CA PRO A 144 13.83 23.86 -6.10
C PRO A 144 13.37 24.42 -4.75
N ILE A 145 12.59 23.65 -3.97
CA ILE A 145 12.17 24.06 -2.65
C ILE A 145 13.35 24.00 -1.66
N LEU A 146 14.13 22.92 -1.70
CA LEU A 146 15.32 22.78 -0.85
C LEU A 146 16.37 23.86 -1.12
N GLU A 147 16.54 24.28 -2.39
CA GLU A 147 17.53 25.29 -2.79
C GLU A 147 17.12 26.73 -2.42
N LYS A 148 15.90 26.97 -1.92
CA LYS A 148 15.44 28.32 -1.48
C LYS A 148 16.30 28.93 -0.37
N ASN A 149 17.01 28.11 0.41
CA ASN A 149 17.92 28.58 1.45
C ASN A 149 19.32 28.97 0.94
N GLY A 150 19.56 28.87 -0.38
CA GLY A 150 20.82 29.24 -1.03
C GLY A 150 21.85 28.11 -1.17
N LEU A 151 21.57 26.91 -0.60
CA LEU A 151 22.39 25.71 -0.77
C LEU A 151 22.06 25.03 -2.10
N GLN A 152 23.03 24.34 -2.70
CA GLN A 152 22.91 23.69 -4.00
C GLN A 152 22.97 22.17 -3.87
N ALA A 153 21.97 21.48 -4.45
CA ALA A 153 21.95 20.02 -4.50
C ALA A 153 23.15 19.46 -5.28
N GLY A 154 23.74 18.40 -4.73
CA GLY A 154 24.91 17.73 -5.31
C GLY A 154 26.24 18.44 -5.05
N LYS A 155 26.24 19.59 -4.38
CA LYS A 155 27.42 20.36 -4.00
C LYS A 155 27.46 20.61 -2.50
N ASP A 156 26.44 21.28 -1.96
CA ASP A 156 26.37 21.66 -0.55
C ASP A 156 25.59 20.60 0.26
N PHE A 157 24.58 19.99 -0.34
CA PHE A 157 23.81 18.86 0.20
C PHE A 157 23.55 17.80 -0.88
N TYR A 158 23.09 16.61 -0.47
CA TYR A 158 22.88 15.48 -1.38
C TYR A 158 21.41 15.16 -1.46
N LEU A 159 20.92 14.81 -2.67
CA LEU A 159 19.52 14.55 -2.94
C LEU A 159 19.34 13.26 -3.75
N ALA A 160 18.46 12.38 -3.28
CA ALA A 160 18.15 11.12 -3.94
C ALA A 160 16.67 10.76 -3.81
N PHE A 161 16.26 9.79 -4.59
CA PHE A 161 14.98 9.09 -4.46
C PHE A 161 15.22 7.60 -4.25
N SER A 162 14.50 7.01 -3.32
CA SER A 162 14.49 5.55 -3.11
C SER A 162 13.10 5.10 -2.69
N PRO A 163 12.33 4.44 -3.57
CA PRO A 163 10.96 4.03 -3.27
C PRO A 163 10.89 2.92 -2.22
N GLU A 164 9.82 2.90 -1.42
CA GLU A 164 9.49 1.71 -0.63
C GLU A 164 8.83 0.66 -1.52
N ARG A 165 9.27 -0.59 -1.34
CA ARG A 165 8.82 -1.75 -2.13
C ARG A 165 8.21 -2.85 -1.27
N VAL A 166 8.21 -2.69 0.05
CA VAL A 166 7.60 -3.64 0.98
C VAL A 166 6.07 -3.63 0.82
N ASP A 167 5.47 -4.80 0.87
CA ASP A 167 4.03 -4.99 0.89
C ASP A 167 3.57 -5.19 2.36
N PRO A 168 2.82 -4.24 2.96
CA PRO A 168 2.39 -4.33 4.34
C PRO A 168 1.70 -5.67 4.65
N GLY A 169 2.01 -6.26 5.81
CA GLY A 169 1.50 -7.59 6.20
C GLY A 169 2.19 -8.76 5.50
N ASN A 170 3.28 -8.55 4.77
CA ASN A 170 4.08 -9.63 4.18
C ASN A 170 5.03 -10.24 5.23
N GLU A 171 4.87 -11.54 5.49
CA GLU A 171 5.67 -12.25 6.50
C GLU A 171 7.10 -12.58 6.03
N THR A 172 7.33 -12.61 4.72
CA THR A 172 8.62 -13.01 4.12
C THR A 172 9.50 -11.81 3.81
N TRP A 173 8.92 -10.77 3.22
CA TRP A 173 9.63 -9.59 2.72
C TRP A 173 9.39 -8.39 3.63
N HIS A 174 10.48 -7.83 4.15
CA HIS A 174 10.49 -6.67 5.05
C HIS A 174 11.55 -5.65 4.63
N VAL A 175 11.64 -4.52 5.36
CA VAL A 175 12.51 -3.37 5.00
C VAL A 175 13.95 -3.76 4.71
N ARG A 176 14.51 -4.75 5.43
CA ARG A 176 15.94 -5.11 5.39
C ARG A 176 16.30 -6.21 4.40
N ASN A 177 15.32 -6.95 3.87
CA ASN A 177 15.55 -8.03 2.87
C ASN A 177 14.89 -7.77 1.52
N THR A 178 14.01 -6.78 1.39
CA THR A 178 13.43 -6.38 0.11
C THR A 178 14.43 -5.53 -0.69
N PRO A 179 14.81 -5.91 -1.92
CA PRO A 179 15.76 -5.15 -2.72
C PRO A 179 15.36 -3.68 -2.87
N LYS A 180 16.32 -2.76 -2.66
CA LYS A 180 16.12 -1.32 -2.78
C LYS A 180 16.61 -0.82 -4.14
N VAL A 181 15.90 0.17 -4.69
CA VAL A 181 16.33 0.94 -5.86
C VAL A 181 16.65 2.34 -5.40
N VAL A 182 17.75 2.93 -5.86
CA VAL A 182 18.13 4.29 -5.52
C VAL A 182 18.66 5.06 -6.72
N GLY A 183 18.13 6.26 -6.95
CA GLY A 183 18.59 7.20 -7.95
C GLY A 183 18.95 8.53 -7.28
N GLY A 184 20.15 9.06 -7.50
CA GLY A 184 20.61 10.32 -6.95
C GLY A 184 20.68 11.41 -8.01
N PHE A 185 20.63 12.68 -7.56
CA PHE A 185 20.76 13.84 -8.44
C PHE A 185 22.15 13.94 -9.09
N THR A 186 23.20 13.51 -8.39
CA THR A 186 24.56 13.35 -8.90
C THR A 186 25.10 11.97 -8.56
N SER A 187 26.23 11.59 -9.15
CA SER A 187 26.91 10.32 -8.83
C SER A 187 27.26 10.21 -7.35
N GLU A 188 27.65 11.32 -6.70
CA GLU A 188 27.93 11.32 -5.27
C GLU A 188 26.65 11.18 -4.43
N CYS A 189 25.52 11.75 -4.88
CA CYS A 189 24.22 11.49 -4.25
C CYS A 189 23.84 10.01 -4.32
N VAL A 190 24.02 9.37 -5.48
CA VAL A 190 23.80 7.92 -5.64
C VAL A 190 24.70 7.13 -4.70
N ARG A 191 26.01 7.42 -4.70
CA ARG A 191 27.01 6.71 -3.91
C ARG A 191 26.69 6.73 -2.40
N ARG A 192 26.44 7.94 -1.86
CA ARG A 192 26.09 8.11 -0.43
C ARG A 192 24.80 7.41 -0.06
N SER A 193 23.76 7.57 -0.86
CA SER A 193 22.46 6.94 -0.62
C SER A 193 22.55 5.40 -0.71
N ALA A 194 23.26 4.87 -1.71
CA ALA A 194 23.45 3.44 -1.86
C ALA A 194 24.26 2.85 -0.69
N LEU A 195 25.33 3.53 -0.25
CA LEU A 195 26.15 3.10 0.90
C LEU A 195 25.31 3.05 2.18
N LEU A 196 24.52 4.09 2.46
CA LEU A 196 23.65 4.12 3.63
C LEU A 196 22.59 3.01 3.57
N LEU A 197 21.89 2.85 2.44
CA LEU A 197 20.89 1.81 2.29
C LEU A 197 21.50 0.41 2.39
N ALA A 198 22.70 0.21 1.82
CA ALA A 198 23.43 -1.07 1.92
C ALA A 198 23.76 -1.44 3.37
N SER A 199 24.06 -0.46 4.21
CA SER A 199 24.32 -0.69 5.64
C SER A 199 23.07 -1.07 6.45
N LEU A 200 21.88 -0.79 5.92
CA LEU A 200 20.59 -1.19 6.50
C LEU A 200 20.23 -2.63 6.11
N MET A 201 20.63 -3.08 4.91
CA MET A 201 20.18 -4.35 4.34
C MET A 201 20.90 -5.54 4.95
N GLU A 202 20.20 -6.67 5.10
CA GLU A 202 20.80 -7.96 5.50
C GLU A 202 21.85 -8.45 4.49
N ASN A 203 21.64 -8.15 3.21
CA ASN A 203 22.60 -8.34 2.15
C ASN A 203 22.83 -7.00 1.42
N PRO A 204 24.03 -6.40 1.53
CA PRO A 204 24.35 -5.12 0.89
C PRO A 204 24.15 -5.11 -0.64
N ASN A 205 24.25 -6.27 -1.30
CA ASN A 205 24.07 -6.40 -2.75
C ASN A 205 22.59 -6.23 -3.20
N LEU A 206 21.66 -6.10 -2.27
CA LEU A 206 20.25 -5.85 -2.58
C LEU A 206 19.95 -4.37 -2.90
N VAL A 207 20.94 -3.49 -2.92
CA VAL A 207 20.77 -2.08 -3.31
C VAL A 207 21.18 -1.90 -4.76
N HIS A 208 20.21 -1.53 -5.60
CA HIS A 208 20.39 -1.30 -7.04
C HIS A 208 20.42 0.20 -7.32
N SER A 209 21.60 0.69 -7.70
CA SER A 209 21.77 2.09 -8.12
C SER A 209 21.33 2.29 -9.56
N VAL A 210 20.59 3.37 -9.82
CA VAL A 210 20.13 3.78 -11.15
C VAL A 210 20.60 5.18 -11.52
N GLY A 211 20.52 5.54 -12.80
CA GLY A 211 21.16 6.73 -13.35
C GLY A 211 20.59 8.08 -12.89
N SER A 212 19.35 8.11 -12.34
CA SER A 212 18.74 9.36 -11.86
C SER A 212 17.57 9.06 -10.91
N PRO A 213 17.12 10.07 -10.12
CA PRO A 213 15.89 9.95 -9.34
C PRO A 213 14.68 9.57 -10.19
N ALA A 214 14.53 10.16 -11.38
CA ALA A 214 13.41 9.90 -12.29
C ALA A 214 13.33 8.44 -12.74
N VAL A 215 14.46 7.76 -12.93
CA VAL A 215 14.50 6.31 -13.25
C VAL A 215 14.00 5.49 -12.06
N ALA A 216 14.38 5.83 -10.84
CA ALA A 216 13.91 5.14 -9.64
C ALA A 216 12.41 5.39 -9.37
N GLU A 217 11.93 6.60 -9.60
CA GLU A 217 10.52 6.99 -9.54
C GLU A 217 9.69 6.19 -10.57
N MET A 218 10.18 6.14 -11.82
CA MET A 218 9.53 5.38 -12.91
C MET A 218 9.50 3.89 -12.61
N ALA A 219 10.58 3.32 -12.05
CA ALA A 219 10.64 1.90 -11.72
C ALA A 219 9.53 1.50 -10.72
N LYS A 220 9.31 2.32 -9.69
CA LYS A 220 8.23 2.10 -8.72
C LYS A 220 6.85 2.12 -9.38
N LEU A 221 6.60 3.11 -10.22
CA LEU A 221 5.32 3.20 -10.92
C LEU A 221 5.11 2.05 -11.91
N LEU A 222 6.18 1.62 -12.59
CA LEU A 222 6.12 0.47 -13.50
C LEU A 222 5.74 -0.81 -12.75
N GLU A 223 6.33 -1.07 -11.57
CA GLU A 223 5.99 -2.24 -10.74
C GLU A 223 4.50 -2.29 -10.41
N ASN A 224 3.94 -1.18 -9.93
CA ASN A 224 2.54 -1.12 -9.53
C ASN A 224 1.59 -1.09 -10.74
N THR A 225 1.98 -0.43 -11.83
CA THR A 225 1.23 -0.43 -13.10
C THR A 225 1.20 -1.83 -13.71
N TYR A 226 2.33 -2.55 -13.73
CA TYR A 226 2.38 -3.93 -14.19
C TYR A 226 1.39 -4.81 -13.43
N ARG A 227 1.34 -4.68 -12.11
CA ARG A 227 0.40 -5.41 -11.27
C ARG A 227 -1.05 -5.03 -11.58
N ALA A 228 -1.36 -3.74 -11.68
CA ALA A 228 -2.70 -3.25 -11.99
C ALA A 228 -3.22 -3.73 -13.35
N VAL A 229 -2.38 -3.67 -14.39
CA VAL A 229 -2.73 -4.10 -15.76
C VAL A 229 -2.96 -5.61 -15.83
N ASN A 230 -2.12 -6.42 -15.19
CA ASN A 230 -2.29 -7.87 -15.20
C ASN A 230 -3.50 -8.32 -14.37
N ILE A 231 -3.83 -7.63 -13.27
CA ILE A 231 -5.09 -7.87 -12.54
C ILE A 231 -6.29 -7.52 -13.43
N ALA A 232 -6.25 -6.40 -14.14
CA ALA A 232 -7.34 -6.03 -15.06
C ALA A 232 -7.51 -7.06 -16.18
N LEU A 233 -6.42 -7.56 -16.75
CA LEU A 233 -6.46 -8.61 -17.78
C LEU A 233 -7.20 -9.87 -17.28
N VAL A 234 -6.84 -10.38 -16.10
CA VAL A 234 -7.50 -11.59 -15.58
C VAL A 234 -8.92 -11.32 -15.11
N ASN A 235 -9.24 -10.11 -14.68
CA ASN A 235 -10.60 -9.67 -14.35
C ASN A 235 -11.49 -9.64 -15.59
N GLU A 236 -11.01 -9.13 -16.72
CA GLU A 236 -11.74 -9.13 -17.98
C GLU A 236 -11.92 -10.55 -18.52
N LEU A 237 -10.86 -11.39 -18.43
CA LEU A 237 -10.95 -12.80 -18.80
C LEU A 237 -11.95 -13.56 -17.93
N ALA A 238 -12.05 -13.28 -16.63
CA ALA A 238 -13.04 -13.89 -15.75
C ALA A 238 -14.48 -13.61 -16.23
N GLN A 239 -14.77 -12.38 -16.65
CA GLN A 239 -16.08 -12.02 -17.19
C GLN A 239 -16.39 -12.75 -18.51
N MET A 240 -15.39 -12.89 -19.38
CA MET A 240 -15.53 -13.67 -20.63
C MET A 240 -15.70 -15.16 -20.36
N CYS A 241 -14.86 -15.73 -19.51
CA CYS A 241 -14.92 -17.15 -19.13
C CYS A 241 -16.28 -17.52 -18.51
N HIS A 242 -16.83 -16.65 -17.65
CA HIS A 242 -18.17 -16.83 -17.12
C HIS A 242 -19.24 -16.92 -18.22
N LYS A 243 -19.20 -16.07 -19.25
CA LYS A 243 -20.13 -16.14 -20.40
C LYS A 243 -19.98 -17.39 -21.23
N MET A 244 -18.80 -18.02 -21.19
CA MET A 244 -18.48 -19.24 -21.93
C MET A 244 -18.65 -20.51 -21.10
N ASP A 245 -19.07 -20.40 -19.84
CA ASP A 245 -19.16 -21.50 -18.86
C ASP A 245 -17.80 -22.20 -18.66
N ILE A 246 -16.73 -21.39 -18.62
CA ILE A 246 -15.34 -21.84 -18.40
C ILE A 246 -14.87 -21.34 -17.03
N ASP A 247 -14.20 -22.20 -16.28
CA ASP A 247 -13.61 -21.84 -15.00
C ASP A 247 -12.29 -21.09 -15.20
N VAL A 248 -12.27 -19.78 -14.95
CA VAL A 248 -11.09 -18.93 -15.12
C VAL A 248 -9.93 -19.31 -14.19
N TRP A 249 -10.23 -19.84 -13.00
CA TRP A 249 -9.21 -20.25 -12.04
C TRP A 249 -8.43 -21.47 -12.56
N GLU A 250 -9.15 -22.46 -13.09
CA GLU A 250 -8.52 -23.61 -13.75
C GLU A 250 -7.70 -23.21 -14.98
N VAL A 251 -8.20 -22.26 -15.77
CA VAL A 251 -7.45 -21.71 -16.92
C VAL A 251 -6.15 -21.08 -16.48
N ILE A 252 -6.16 -20.26 -15.42
CA ILE A 252 -4.95 -19.59 -14.92
C ILE A 252 -3.98 -20.61 -14.33
N ASP A 253 -4.46 -21.58 -13.54
CA ASP A 253 -3.62 -22.64 -12.96
C ASP A 253 -2.97 -23.50 -14.05
N ALA A 254 -3.72 -23.86 -15.09
CA ALA A 254 -3.19 -24.56 -16.25
C ALA A 254 -2.11 -23.73 -16.99
N ALA A 255 -2.36 -22.45 -17.22
CA ALA A 255 -1.38 -21.55 -17.84
C ALA A 255 -0.12 -21.35 -17.00
N ALA A 256 -0.24 -21.36 -15.66
CA ALA A 256 0.86 -21.21 -14.71
C ALA A 256 1.83 -22.41 -14.72
N THR A 257 1.43 -23.57 -15.26
CA THR A 257 2.33 -24.72 -15.45
C THR A 257 3.44 -24.43 -16.46
N LYS A 258 3.28 -23.40 -17.31
CA LYS A 258 4.32 -23.00 -18.25
C LYS A 258 5.50 -22.33 -17.51
N PRO A 259 6.73 -22.87 -17.61
CA PRO A 259 7.85 -22.42 -16.76
C PRO A 259 8.47 -21.08 -17.17
N PHE A 260 8.00 -20.45 -18.24
CA PHE A 260 8.51 -19.17 -18.75
C PHE A 260 7.43 -18.37 -19.47
N GLY A 261 7.58 -17.03 -19.45
CA GLY A 261 6.73 -16.11 -20.23
C GLY A 261 5.29 -16.01 -19.74
N PHE A 262 4.98 -16.52 -18.54
CA PHE A 262 3.71 -16.36 -17.86
C PHE A 262 3.93 -16.20 -16.36
N GLN A 263 3.31 -15.19 -15.78
CA GLN A 263 3.22 -14.99 -14.34
C GLN A 263 1.74 -14.99 -13.98
N PRO A 264 1.27 -15.89 -13.09
CA PRO A 264 -0.14 -15.95 -12.73
C PRO A 264 -0.57 -14.71 -11.93
N PHE A 265 -1.72 -14.19 -12.31
CA PHE A 265 -2.55 -13.25 -11.55
C PHE A 265 -3.94 -13.84 -11.47
N TYR A 266 -4.63 -13.59 -10.37
CA TYR A 266 -5.97 -14.13 -10.15
C TYR A 266 -7.00 -13.01 -10.11
N PRO A 267 -8.22 -13.28 -10.62
CA PRO A 267 -9.29 -12.29 -10.62
C PRO A 267 -9.84 -12.05 -9.22
N GLY A 268 -10.57 -10.95 -9.08
CA GLY A 268 -11.22 -10.56 -7.83
C GLY A 268 -12.10 -9.33 -8.02
N ILE A 269 -12.48 -8.72 -6.93
CA ILE A 269 -13.36 -7.53 -6.91
C ILE A 269 -12.67 -6.22 -7.33
N GLY A 270 -11.45 -6.31 -7.85
CA GLY A 270 -10.57 -5.19 -8.16
C GLY A 270 -9.61 -4.87 -7.01
N PRO A 271 -8.43 -4.29 -7.32
CA PRO A 271 -7.44 -3.93 -6.32
C PRO A 271 -7.93 -2.78 -5.43
N GLY A 272 -7.71 -2.92 -4.14
CA GLY A 272 -7.89 -1.88 -3.13
C GLY A 272 -6.55 -1.35 -2.62
N GLY A 273 -6.60 -0.60 -1.51
CA GLY A 273 -5.43 0.00 -0.89
C GLY A 273 -5.05 1.35 -1.50
N HIS A 274 -3.87 1.83 -1.14
CA HIS A 274 -3.42 3.19 -1.47
C HIS A 274 -2.31 3.24 -2.53
N CYS A 275 -1.86 2.10 -3.04
CA CYS A 275 -0.79 2.05 -4.06
C CYS A 275 -1.33 1.61 -5.43
N ILE A 276 -1.85 0.38 -5.55
CA ILE A 276 -2.21 -0.20 -6.84
C ILE A 276 -3.34 0.57 -7.56
N PRO A 277 -4.41 1.02 -6.89
CA PRO A 277 -5.42 1.83 -7.55
C PRO A 277 -5.02 3.30 -7.77
N VAL A 278 -3.89 3.75 -7.20
CA VAL A 278 -3.47 5.17 -7.19
C VAL A 278 -2.26 5.41 -8.09
N ASP A 279 -1.19 4.65 -7.92
CA ASP A 279 0.10 4.90 -8.59
C ASP A 279 0.03 4.93 -10.13
N PRO A 280 -0.78 4.09 -10.81
CA PRO A 280 -0.94 4.18 -12.26
C PRO A 280 -1.48 5.54 -12.74
N HIS A 281 -2.31 6.20 -11.92
CA HIS A 281 -2.83 7.53 -12.24
C HIS A 281 -1.76 8.61 -12.18
N TYR A 282 -0.72 8.49 -11.31
CA TYR A 282 0.43 9.39 -11.33
C TYR A 282 1.12 9.37 -12.68
N LEU A 283 1.30 8.18 -13.24
CA LEU A 283 1.95 8.02 -14.52
C LEU A 283 1.08 8.55 -15.66
N ALA A 284 -0.24 8.27 -15.63
CA ALA A 284 -1.18 8.79 -16.62
C ALA A 284 -1.29 10.32 -16.57
N TRP A 285 -1.30 10.90 -15.36
CA TRP A 285 -1.32 12.35 -15.18
C TRP A 285 -0.05 13.01 -15.74
N LYS A 286 1.15 12.50 -15.39
CA LYS A 286 2.43 13.03 -15.88
C LYS A 286 2.58 12.88 -17.40
N ALA A 287 2.09 11.79 -17.98
CA ALA A 287 2.14 11.54 -19.43
C ALA A 287 1.43 12.63 -20.25
N ARG A 288 0.37 13.25 -19.70
CA ARG A 288 -0.37 14.33 -20.36
C ARG A 288 0.48 15.59 -20.59
N GLU A 289 1.48 15.86 -19.72
CA GLU A 289 2.43 16.95 -19.92
C GLU A 289 3.29 16.76 -21.18
N TYR A 290 3.43 15.51 -21.65
CA TYR A 290 4.15 15.13 -22.85
C TYR A 290 3.21 14.81 -24.02
N GLU A 291 1.93 15.25 -23.95
CA GLU A 291 0.91 14.96 -24.95
C GLU A 291 0.74 13.47 -25.25
N PHE A 292 1.01 12.62 -24.25
CA PHE A 292 0.98 11.17 -24.37
C PHE A 292 -0.15 10.55 -23.52
N GLN A 293 -0.95 9.67 -24.12
CA GLN A 293 -2.02 8.94 -23.44
C GLN A 293 -1.57 7.50 -23.12
N LEU A 294 -1.63 7.12 -21.87
CA LEU A 294 -1.31 5.77 -21.39
C LEU A 294 -2.55 4.86 -21.44
N ARG A 295 -2.92 4.40 -22.64
CA ARG A 295 -4.15 3.65 -22.90
C ARG A 295 -4.32 2.39 -22.05
N PHE A 296 -3.27 1.57 -21.90
CA PHE A 296 -3.32 0.36 -21.09
C PHE A 296 -3.57 0.66 -19.61
N VAL A 297 -3.02 1.75 -19.11
CA VAL A 297 -3.15 2.15 -17.71
C VAL A 297 -4.57 2.62 -17.42
N GLU A 298 -5.10 3.50 -18.27
CA GLU A 298 -6.46 4.03 -18.16
C GLU A 298 -7.49 2.90 -18.29
N LEU A 299 -7.36 2.04 -19.31
CA LEU A 299 -8.23 0.88 -19.49
C LEU A 299 -8.19 -0.08 -18.29
N ALA A 300 -6.99 -0.38 -17.77
CA ALA A 300 -6.86 -1.25 -16.62
C ALA A 300 -7.54 -0.68 -15.36
N ALA A 301 -7.46 0.64 -15.15
CA ALA A 301 -8.14 1.31 -14.05
C ALA A 301 -9.66 1.19 -14.18
N ASP A 302 -10.21 1.37 -15.39
CA ASP A 302 -11.64 1.23 -15.68
C ASP A 302 -12.13 -0.20 -15.45
N VAL A 303 -11.44 -1.21 -16.02
CA VAL A 303 -11.79 -2.63 -15.84
C VAL A 303 -11.78 -3.00 -14.36
N ASN A 304 -10.72 -2.65 -13.63
CA ASN A 304 -10.61 -2.96 -12.20
C ASN A 304 -11.69 -2.26 -11.36
N THR A 305 -12.09 -1.06 -11.74
CA THR A 305 -13.14 -0.31 -11.04
C THR A 305 -14.51 -0.94 -11.26
N GLN A 306 -14.79 -1.44 -12.46
CA GLN A 306 -16.06 -2.07 -12.82
C GLN A 306 -16.28 -3.43 -12.15
N MET A 307 -15.22 -4.07 -11.60
CA MET A 307 -15.35 -5.37 -10.95
C MET A 307 -16.28 -5.37 -9.73
N ALA A 308 -16.38 -4.25 -9.02
CA ALA A 308 -17.32 -4.12 -7.90
C ALA A 308 -18.78 -4.23 -8.38
N GLU A 309 -19.11 -3.54 -9.48
CA GLU A 309 -20.44 -3.62 -10.12
C GLU A 309 -20.71 -5.03 -10.64
N TYR A 310 -19.72 -5.65 -11.28
CA TYR A 310 -19.81 -7.01 -11.77
C TYR A 310 -20.08 -8.00 -10.62
N ALA A 311 -19.39 -7.88 -9.50
CA ALA A 311 -19.60 -8.74 -8.32
C ALA A 311 -21.03 -8.60 -7.76
N VAL A 312 -21.58 -7.39 -7.71
CA VAL A 312 -22.96 -7.15 -7.28
C VAL A 312 -23.95 -7.76 -8.29
N SER A 313 -23.70 -7.63 -9.60
CA SER A 313 -24.52 -8.29 -10.63
C SER A 313 -24.53 -9.80 -10.48
N ARG A 314 -23.38 -10.42 -10.20
CA ARG A 314 -23.28 -11.86 -9.97
C ARG A 314 -24.09 -12.33 -8.75
N LEU A 315 -24.07 -11.54 -7.67
CA LEU A 315 -24.93 -11.81 -6.52
C LEU A 315 -26.42 -11.72 -6.86
N GLN A 316 -26.81 -10.72 -7.67
CA GLN A 316 -28.19 -10.59 -8.15
C GLN A 316 -28.63 -11.80 -8.97
N ASP A 317 -27.75 -12.32 -9.83
CA ASP A 317 -28.05 -13.54 -10.60
C ASP A 317 -28.29 -14.74 -9.69
N LEU A 318 -27.48 -14.90 -8.63
CA LEU A 318 -27.68 -15.96 -7.63
C LEU A 318 -29.03 -15.82 -6.90
N LEU A 319 -29.37 -14.60 -6.47
CA LEU A 319 -30.65 -14.35 -5.81
C LEU A 319 -31.84 -14.59 -6.77
N ASN A 320 -31.70 -14.27 -8.05
CA ASN A 320 -32.74 -14.50 -9.06
C ASN A 320 -33.02 -16.00 -9.26
N VAL A 321 -32.02 -16.87 -9.16
CA VAL A 321 -32.23 -18.33 -9.19
C VAL A 321 -33.17 -18.77 -8.06
N GLU A 322 -33.04 -18.13 -6.88
CA GLU A 322 -33.90 -18.37 -5.72
C GLU A 322 -35.22 -17.57 -5.76
N SER A 323 -35.49 -16.87 -6.86
CA SER A 323 -36.65 -15.96 -7.02
C SER A 323 -36.72 -14.86 -5.94
N LYS A 324 -35.57 -14.39 -5.47
CA LYS A 324 -35.44 -13.34 -4.47
C LYS A 324 -34.90 -12.04 -5.09
N PRO A 325 -35.52 -10.88 -4.80
CA PRO A 325 -34.97 -9.59 -5.21
C PRO A 325 -33.83 -9.21 -4.29
N LEU A 326 -32.84 -8.44 -4.79
CA LEU A 326 -31.78 -7.89 -3.95
C LEU A 326 -32.34 -6.93 -2.88
N ARG A 327 -33.32 -6.10 -3.27
CA ARG A 327 -34.01 -5.19 -2.33
C ARG A 327 -34.75 -5.99 -1.25
N GLY A 328 -34.40 -5.72 0.02
CA GLY A 328 -34.95 -6.38 1.18
C GLY A 328 -34.27 -7.70 1.56
N SER A 329 -33.29 -8.15 0.78
CA SER A 329 -32.48 -9.33 1.13
C SER A 329 -31.45 -9.01 2.21
N ASN A 330 -31.19 -9.98 3.10
CA ASN A 330 -30.13 -9.95 4.09
C ASN A 330 -28.86 -10.56 3.53
N ILE A 331 -27.84 -9.74 3.29
CA ILE A 331 -26.57 -10.14 2.66
C ILE A 331 -25.44 -10.11 3.68
N LEU A 332 -24.72 -11.24 3.81
CA LEU A 332 -23.52 -11.37 4.61
C LEU A 332 -22.28 -11.22 3.74
N CYS A 333 -21.41 -10.26 4.06
CA CYS A 333 -20.13 -10.05 3.37
C CYS A 333 -18.96 -10.51 4.26
N PHE A 334 -18.09 -11.36 3.72
CA PHE A 334 -16.85 -11.77 4.40
C PHE A 334 -15.69 -10.93 3.90
N GLY A 335 -15.04 -10.23 4.85
CA GLY A 335 -13.91 -9.33 4.59
C GLY A 335 -14.33 -7.88 4.30
N ALA A 336 -13.66 -6.94 4.96
CA ALA A 336 -13.84 -5.50 4.82
C ALA A 336 -12.54 -4.78 4.47
N ALA A 337 -11.38 -5.33 4.87
CA ALA A 337 -10.07 -4.79 4.55
C ALA A 337 -9.78 -4.83 3.03
N PHE A 338 -8.78 -4.06 2.58
CA PHE A 338 -8.43 -4.06 1.15
C PHE A 338 -7.69 -5.33 0.68
N LYS A 339 -7.13 -6.12 1.61
CA LYS A 339 -6.50 -7.42 1.36
C LYS A 339 -6.51 -8.30 2.62
N PRO A 340 -6.24 -9.61 2.49
CA PRO A 340 -6.12 -10.50 3.63
C PRO A 340 -5.01 -10.11 4.61
N GLY A 341 -5.23 -10.35 5.91
CA GLY A 341 -4.21 -10.22 6.95
C GLY A 341 -3.89 -8.79 7.40
N VAL A 342 -4.68 -7.80 7.00
CA VAL A 342 -4.53 -6.41 7.43
C VAL A 342 -5.86 -5.84 7.93
N SER A 343 -5.79 -4.80 8.78
CA SER A 343 -6.97 -4.04 9.23
C SER A 343 -7.23 -2.76 8.41
N ASP A 344 -6.44 -2.51 7.36
CA ASP A 344 -6.53 -1.31 6.55
C ASP A 344 -7.69 -1.39 5.56
N VAL A 345 -8.63 -0.47 5.69
CA VAL A 345 -9.86 -0.39 4.88
C VAL A 345 -9.80 0.68 3.78
N ARG A 346 -8.68 1.39 3.64
CA ARG A 346 -8.56 2.48 2.65
C ARG A 346 -8.75 1.98 1.22
N ASN A 347 -9.64 2.64 0.49
CA ASN A 347 -10.03 2.25 -0.87
C ASN A 347 -10.41 0.76 -1.00
N SER A 348 -10.96 0.16 0.07
CA SER A 348 -11.41 -1.23 -0.01
C SER A 348 -12.56 -1.38 -1.00
N ARG A 349 -12.39 -2.27 -1.96
CA ARG A 349 -13.45 -2.62 -2.91
C ARG A 349 -14.59 -3.39 -2.24
N ALA A 350 -14.30 -4.11 -1.15
CA ALA A 350 -15.33 -4.77 -0.34
C ALA A 350 -16.30 -3.75 0.26
N ILE A 351 -15.80 -2.64 0.81
CA ILE A 351 -16.66 -1.56 1.33
C ILE A 351 -17.51 -0.97 0.20
N ARG A 352 -16.91 -0.70 -0.97
CA ARG A 352 -17.69 -0.17 -2.11
C ARG A 352 -18.82 -1.12 -2.53
N ILE A 353 -18.58 -2.43 -2.54
CA ILE A 353 -19.62 -3.43 -2.82
C ILE A 353 -20.72 -3.36 -1.75
N MET A 354 -20.36 -3.32 -0.48
CA MET A 354 -21.34 -3.21 0.62
C MET A 354 -22.18 -1.93 0.52
N GLU A 355 -21.57 -0.79 0.15
CA GLU A 355 -22.30 0.46 -0.14
C GLU A 355 -23.31 0.27 -1.29
N MET A 356 -22.86 -0.31 -2.41
CA MET A 356 -23.71 -0.55 -3.57
C MET A 356 -24.89 -1.50 -3.27
N LEU A 357 -24.68 -2.49 -2.41
CA LEU A 357 -25.75 -3.38 -1.94
C LEU A 357 -26.77 -2.62 -1.09
N ALA A 358 -26.30 -1.79 -0.16
CA ALA A 358 -27.14 -0.95 0.68
C ALA A 358 -27.92 0.11 -0.14
N GLU A 359 -27.26 0.78 -1.09
CA GLU A 359 -27.88 1.72 -2.05
C GLU A 359 -29.01 1.06 -2.84
N ARG A 360 -28.91 -0.23 -3.15
CA ARG A 360 -29.92 -1.04 -3.86
C ARG A 360 -31.00 -1.62 -2.92
N GLY A 361 -30.90 -1.33 -1.62
CA GLY A 361 -31.91 -1.65 -0.62
C GLY A 361 -31.74 -3.02 0.03
N ALA A 362 -30.57 -3.64 -0.04
CA ALA A 362 -30.25 -4.81 0.77
C ALA A 362 -29.90 -4.42 2.20
N THR A 363 -30.16 -5.30 3.16
CA THR A 363 -29.63 -5.23 4.51
C THR A 363 -28.26 -5.91 4.51
N VAL A 364 -27.20 -5.13 4.78
CA VAL A 364 -25.83 -5.63 4.72
C VAL A 364 -25.27 -5.84 6.14
N ALA A 365 -24.65 -6.99 6.35
CA ALA A 365 -23.77 -7.23 7.48
C ALA A 365 -22.41 -7.73 6.99
N TYR A 366 -21.36 -7.57 7.78
CA TYR A 366 -20.05 -8.08 7.43
C TYR A 366 -19.39 -8.83 8.59
N SER A 367 -18.47 -9.71 8.25
CA SER A 367 -17.58 -10.39 9.18
C SER A 367 -16.13 -10.24 8.71
N ASP A 368 -15.30 -9.63 9.55
CA ASP A 368 -13.86 -9.49 9.33
C ASP A 368 -13.14 -9.62 10.67
N PRO A 369 -12.11 -10.46 10.80
CA PRO A 369 -11.42 -10.70 12.08
C PRO A 369 -10.56 -9.54 12.55
N LEU A 370 -10.21 -8.57 11.66
CA LEU A 370 -9.29 -7.47 11.92
C LEU A 370 -9.94 -6.09 11.81
N VAL A 371 -11.21 -6.04 11.40
CA VAL A 371 -11.97 -4.79 11.25
C VAL A 371 -13.24 -4.90 12.10
N ASP A 372 -13.19 -4.38 13.31
CA ASP A 372 -14.30 -4.50 14.28
C ASP A 372 -15.50 -3.61 13.90
N GLU A 373 -15.24 -2.44 13.33
CA GLU A 373 -16.26 -1.44 13.03
C GLU A 373 -15.92 -0.70 11.73
N LEU A 374 -16.94 -0.40 10.94
CA LEU A 374 -16.83 0.45 9.75
C LEU A 374 -18.13 1.25 9.53
N THR A 375 -18.01 2.34 8.74
CA THR A 375 -19.17 3.17 8.38
C THR A 375 -19.48 2.99 6.91
N ILE A 376 -20.75 2.67 6.60
CA ILE A 376 -21.29 2.55 5.24
C ILE A 376 -22.49 3.49 5.13
N SER A 377 -22.47 4.41 4.19
CA SER A 377 -23.59 5.34 3.93
C SER A 377 -24.17 5.94 5.23
N ASP A 378 -23.30 6.50 6.08
CA ASP A 378 -23.64 7.08 7.41
C ASP A 378 -24.13 6.08 8.49
N THR A 379 -24.12 4.79 8.19
CA THR A 379 -24.47 3.75 9.16
C THR A 379 -23.21 3.05 9.66
N VAL A 380 -23.07 2.99 10.98
CA VAL A 380 -21.99 2.25 11.64
C VAL A 380 -22.37 0.78 11.71
N LEU A 381 -21.57 -0.07 11.09
CA LEU A 381 -21.69 -1.51 11.14
C LEU A 381 -20.58 -2.10 12.03
N ARG A 382 -20.90 -3.18 12.73
CA ARG A 382 -19.93 -3.97 13.49
C ARG A 382 -19.77 -5.33 12.88
N SER A 383 -18.54 -5.85 12.92
CA SER A 383 -18.23 -7.20 12.46
C SER A 383 -19.07 -8.23 13.25
N VAL A 384 -19.79 -9.09 12.52
CA VAL A 384 -20.60 -10.15 13.14
C VAL A 384 -19.75 -11.37 13.44
N SER A 385 -19.97 -11.97 14.62
CA SER A 385 -19.30 -13.18 15.04
C SER A 385 -19.86 -14.43 14.32
N VAL A 386 -19.09 -15.52 14.32
CA VAL A 386 -19.55 -16.82 13.78
C VAL A 386 -20.85 -17.29 14.45
N GLU A 387 -21.04 -17.00 15.74
CA GLU A 387 -22.26 -17.34 16.46
C GLU A 387 -23.47 -16.56 15.92
N GLN A 388 -23.32 -15.25 15.72
CA GLN A 388 -24.36 -14.41 15.12
C GLN A 388 -24.67 -14.82 13.68
N ILE A 389 -23.65 -15.20 12.90
CA ILE A 389 -23.82 -15.72 11.54
C ILE A 389 -24.73 -16.95 11.55
N ASN A 390 -24.53 -17.84 12.51
CA ASN A 390 -25.32 -19.09 12.62
C ASN A 390 -26.76 -18.88 13.07
N GLN A 391 -27.04 -17.82 13.81
CA GLN A 391 -28.36 -17.49 14.37
C GLN A 391 -29.21 -16.63 13.42
N THR A 392 -28.59 -16.01 12.42
CA THR A 392 -29.28 -15.11 11.48
C THR A 392 -29.67 -15.84 10.20
N ASN A 393 -30.83 -15.52 9.66
CA ASN A 393 -31.26 -15.99 8.34
C ASN A 393 -30.70 -15.06 7.27
N TRP A 394 -29.80 -15.59 6.46
CA TRP A 394 -29.20 -14.90 5.34
C TRP A 394 -29.85 -15.33 4.03
N ASP A 395 -30.06 -14.38 3.12
CA ASP A 395 -30.56 -14.68 1.77
C ASP A 395 -29.43 -15.03 0.81
N ALA A 396 -28.25 -14.47 1.03
CA ALA A 396 -27.01 -14.86 0.36
C ALA A 396 -25.78 -14.40 1.14
N ALA A 397 -24.62 -14.94 0.77
CA ALA A 397 -23.32 -14.51 1.28
C ALA A 397 -22.35 -14.16 0.14
N MET A 398 -21.42 -13.23 0.39
CA MET A 398 -20.32 -12.89 -0.51
C MET A 398 -18.98 -13.04 0.20
N VAL A 399 -18.00 -13.66 -0.46
CA VAL A 399 -16.60 -13.65 0.02
C VAL A 399 -15.86 -12.61 -0.78
N LEU A 400 -15.54 -11.49 -0.15
CA LEU A 400 -14.91 -10.32 -0.78
C LEU A 400 -13.41 -10.25 -0.49
N VAL A 401 -13.00 -10.72 0.70
CA VAL A 401 -11.59 -10.85 1.09
C VAL A 401 -11.41 -12.20 1.76
N ASN A 402 -10.36 -12.92 1.39
CA ASN A 402 -10.06 -14.22 1.98
C ASN A 402 -9.63 -14.07 3.46
N ALA A 403 -10.14 -14.93 4.32
CA ALA A 403 -9.76 -15.05 5.71
C ALA A 403 -9.67 -16.51 6.12
N LYS A 404 -8.96 -16.81 7.20
CA LYS A 404 -8.93 -18.16 7.77
C LYS A 404 -10.30 -18.51 8.37
N ASP A 405 -10.66 -19.78 8.28
CA ASP A 405 -11.81 -20.38 8.98
C ASP A 405 -13.19 -19.76 8.64
N LEU A 406 -13.38 -19.35 7.36
CA LEU A 406 -14.69 -18.91 6.90
C LEU A 406 -15.72 -20.04 6.98
N PRO A 407 -16.93 -19.81 7.54
CA PRO A 407 -17.95 -20.87 7.76
C PRO A 407 -18.72 -21.22 6.47
N LEU A 408 -18.03 -21.33 5.32
CA LEU A 408 -18.66 -21.48 4.00
C LEU A 408 -19.42 -22.81 3.86
N GLU A 409 -18.87 -23.90 4.40
CA GLU A 409 -19.53 -25.21 4.37
C GLU A 409 -20.81 -25.21 5.20
N GLN A 410 -20.81 -24.56 6.36
CA GLN A 410 -21.99 -24.44 7.22
C GLN A 410 -23.11 -23.64 6.55
N LEU A 411 -22.76 -22.54 5.86
CA LEU A 411 -23.73 -21.74 5.10
C LEU A 411 -24.27 -22.52 3.88
N SER A 412 -23.40 -23.23 3.17
CA SER A 412 -23.81 -24.09 2.04
C SER A 412 -24.71 -25.22 2.46
N ALA A 413 -24.46 -25.84 3.63
CA ALA A 413 -25.32 -26.87 4.19
C ALA A 413 -26.72 -26.36 4.58
N LYS A 414 -26.85 -25.07 4.88
CA LYS A 414 -28.15 -24.39 5.10
C LYS A 414 -28.83 -23.97 3.79
N GLY A 415 -28.24 -24.24 2.61
CA GLY A 415 -28.76 -23.84 1.31
C GLY A 415 -28.63 -22.37 1.01
N ILE A 416 -27.74 -21.63 1.72
CA ILE A 416 -27.51 -20.21 1.49
C ILE A 416 -26.63 -20.06 0.25
N PRO A 417 -27.07 -19.33 -0.79
CA PRO A 417 -26.25 -19.04 -1.96
C PRO A 417 -25.00 -18.25 -1.58
N ILE A 418 -23.82 -18.65 -2.08
CA ILE A 418 -22.54 -18.02 -1.79
C ILE A 418 -21.87 -17.61 -3.09
N PHE A 419 -21.55 -16.32 -3.24
CA PHE A 419 -20.67 -15.81 -4.28
C PHE A 419 -19.26 -15.63 -3.71
N ASP A 420 -18.33 -16.49 -4.13
CA ASP A 420 -16.93 -16.45 -3.73
C ASP A 420 -16.11 -15.68 -4.78
N ALA A 421 -15.87 -14.40 -4.54
CA ALA A 421 -15.16 -13.54 -5.47
C ALA A 421 -13.63 -13.73 -5.46
N VAL A 422 -13.08 -14.49 -4.50
CA VAL A 422 -11.63 -14.61 -4.25
C VAL A 422 -11.15 -16.07 -4.17
N ASN A 423 -12.03 -17.01 -4.52
CA ASN A 423 -11.74 -18.44 -4.48
C ASN A 423 -11.27 -18.95 -3.09
N ALA A 424 -11.82 -18.39 -2.02
CA ALA A 424 -11.47 -18.76 -0.66
C ALA A 424 -11.89 -20.20 -0.31
N GLY A 425 -13.00 -20.66 -0.89
CA GLY A 425 -13.54 -22.01 -0.68
C GLY A 425 -13.10 -23.05 -1.70
N GLY A 426 -12.21 -22.71 -2.65
CA GLY A 426 -11.82 -23.62 -3.74
C GLY A 426 -12.92 -23.82 -4.80
N PRO A 427 -12.92 -24.93 -5.57
CA PRO A 427 -13.85 -25.18 -6.66
C PRO A 427 -15.33 -25.05 -6.22
N PRO A 428 -16.23 -24.65 -7.14
CA PRO A 428 -17.67 -24.56 -6.85
C PRO A 428 -18.23 -25.85 -6.28
N SER A 429 -19.06 -25.74 -5.26
CA SER A 429 -19.73 -26.89 -4.65
C SER A 429 -21.03 -26.50 -3.97
N GLY A 430 -22.09 -27.29 -4.15
CA GLY A 430 -23.41 -27.00 -3.59
C GLY A 430 -23.98 -25.68 -4.08
N SER A 431 -24.33 -24.78 -3.15
CA SER A 431 -24.86 -23.44 -3.44
C SER A 431 -23.77 -22.37 -3.64
N ARG A 432 -22.49 -22.77 -3.73
CA ARG A 432 -21.36 -21.85 -3.89
C ARG A 432 -20.94 -21.75 -5.35
N THR A 433 -20.89 -20.51 -5.85
CA THR A 433 -20.31 -20.15 -7.14
C THR A 433 -19.10 -19.22 -6.91
N ARG A 434 -18.20 -19.15 -7.88
CA ARG A 434 -17.06 -18.24 -7.82
C ARG A 434 -17.03 -17.29 -9.02
N LEU A 435 -16.15 -16.28 -8.93
CA LEU A 435 -15.95 -15.29 -9.96
C LEU A 435 -15.42 -15.94 -11.23
#